data_956530a4c633c4e1c60e6a597a39ace9
#
_entry.id   956530a4c633c4e1c60e6a597a39ace9
#
_cell.length_a   1.000
_cell.length_b   1.000
_cell.length_c   1.000
_cell.angle_alpha   90.00
_cell.angle_beta   90.00
_cell.angle_gamma   90.00
#
_symmetry.space_group_name_H-M   'P 1'
#
loop_
_entity.id
_entity.type
_entity.pdbx_description
1 polymer ?
#
loop_
_entity_poly.entity_id
_entity_poly.type
_entity_poly.pdbx_seq_one_letter_code
_entity_poly.pdbx_strand_id
1 'polypeptide(L)'
;MKNTLRNILLGGLVVAMTASCELNLIPTTDITYEEGTPLLLTERDIAEFQNGVIASYRGLHYGSYYQTVEVMTECFNATIDFGNNYGFVHKLGSGFLASDDYTTGIWQNHYGAIKNYNIALEQCEMVTDEELLPDTDLLKGITLFCRASSYLTLARHFSADYDPATAATELSVPLILVYDQLHKPVRATLQEVYDQIIT
;
A
#
# COMPACT_ATOMS: atom_id res chain seq x y z
N MET A 1 -36.93 40.76 -33.45
CA MET A 1 -37.27 40.28 -32.09
C MET A 1 -37.10 38.77 -31.91
N LYS A 2 -37.60 37.89 -32.79
CA LYS A 2 -37.44 36.41 -32.62
C LYS A 2 -35.99 35.93 -32.58
N ASN A 3 -35.09 36.48 -33.38
CA ASN A 3 -33.69 36.07 -33.43
C ASN A 3 -32.86 36.56 -32.22
N THR A 4 -33.21 37.73 -31.68
CA THR A 4 -32.57 38.29 -30.49
C THR A 4 -32.90 37.47 -29.24
N LEU A 5 -34.15 37.04 -29.08
CA LEU A 5 -34.58 36.17 -27.97
C LEU A 5 -33.92 34.80 -28.03
N ARG A 6 -33.77 34.22 -29.23
CA ARG A 6 -33.09 32.94 -29.45
C ARG A 6 -31.59 32.99 -29.09
N ASN A 7 -30.95 34.08 -29.42
CA ASN A 7 -29.53 34.27 -29.11
C ASN A 7 -29.28 34.53 -27.62
N ILE A 8 -30.23 35.22 -26.94
CA ILE A 8 -30.17 35.38 -25.46
C ILE A 8 -30.39 34.06 -24.75
N LEU A 9 -31.35 33.24 -25.22
CA LEU A 9 -31.59 31.90 -24.66
C LEU A 9 -30.40 30.94 -24.88
N LEU A 10 -29.78 30.96 -26.05
CA LEU A 10 -28.57 30.17 -26.34
C LEU A 10 -27.36 30.64 -25.52
N GLY A 11 -27.18 31.96 -25.36
CA GLY A 11 -26.12 32.51 -24.52
C GLY A 11 -26.30 32.16 -23.02
N GLY A 12 -27.54 32.23 -22.54
CA GLY A 12 -27.86 31.82 -21.17
C GLY A 12 -27.66 30.33 -20.89
N LEU A 13 -27.92 29.47 -21.89
CA LEU A 13 -27.70 28.02 -21.78
C LEU A 13 -26.21 27.65 -21.73
N VAL A 14 -25.39 28.37 -22.53
CA VAL A 14 -23.92 28.15 -22.51
C VAL A 14 -23.29 28.60 -21.20
N VAL A 15 -23.75 29.72 -20.61
CA VAL A 15 -23.28 30.19 -19.29
C VAL A 15 -23.70 29.25 -18.16
N ALA A 16 -24.90 28.64 -18.25
CA ALA A 16 -25.34 27.65 -17.26
C ALA A 16 -24.55 26.34 -17.31
N MET A 17 -23.96 25.98 -18.46
CA MET A 17 -23.11 24.78 -18.58
C MET A 17 -21.67 25.02 -18.09
N THR A 18 -21.23 26.25 -17.86
CA THR A 18 -19.92 26.57 -17.28
C THR A 18 -19.94 26.65 -15.74
N ALA A 19 -21.12 26.58 -15.12
CA ALA A 19 -21.23 26.30 -13.67
C ALA A 19 -20.91 24.82 -13.43
N SER A 20 -19.70 24.44 -13.80
CA SER A 20 -19.14 23.11 -13.63
C SER A 20 -18.98 22.81 -12.16
N CYS A 21 -19.42 21.65 -11.79
CA CYS A 21 -19.20 21.01 -10.50
C CYS A 21 -17.86 21.41 -9.91
N GLU A 22 -17.86 21.81 -8.66
CA GLU A 22 -16.66 21.94 -7.88
C GLU A 22 -16.02 20.54 -7.82
N LEU A 23 -14.98 20.33 -8.63
CA LEU A 23 -14.27 19.05 -8.76
C LEU A 23 -13.49 18.67 -7.48
N ASN A 24 -13.39 19.59 -6.53
CA ASN A 24 -12.71 19.42 -5.25
C ASN A 24 -13.68 19.12 -4.11
N LEU A 25 -14.71 18.32 -4.35
CA LEU A 25 -15.50 17.76 -3.25
C LEU A 25 -14.65 16.74 -2.52
N ILE A 26 -14.11 17.13 -1.38
CA ILE A 26 -13.48 16.21 -0.44
C ILE A 26 -14.56 15.24 0.04
N PRO A 27 -14.38 13.91 -0.05
CA PRO A 27 -15.34 12.96 0.47
C PRO A 27 -15.56 13.22 1.96
N THR A 28 -16.80 13.46 2.36
CA THR A 28 -17.15 13.69 3.77
C THR A 28 -17.25 12.40 4.58
N THR A 29 -17.09 11.26 3.91
CA THR A 29 -17.18 9.92 4.51
C THR A 29 -15.82 9.25 4.72
N ASP A 30 -14.76 9.79 4.12
CA ASP A 30 -13.40 9.26 4.24
C ASP A 30 -12.48 10.31 4.88
N ILE A 31 -11.56 9.85 5.72
CA ILE A 31 -10.48 10.69 6.23
C ILE A 31 -9.56 11.01 5.05
N THR A 32 -9.57 12.25 4.62
CA THR A 32 -8.64 12.73 3.58
C THR A 32 -7.32 13.03 4.24
N TYR A 33 -6.29 12.30 3.85
CA TYR A 33 -4.92 12.63 4.28
C TYR A 33 -4.44 13.88 3.55
N GLU A 34 -4.18 14.94 4.33
CA GLU A 34 -3.46 16.12 3.88
C GLU A 34 -2.09 16.12 4.55
N GLU A 35 -1.04 16.13 3.75
CA GLU A 35 0.35 16.13 4.25
C GLU A 35 0.56 17.27 5.26
N GLY A 36 1.15 16.93 6.40
CA GLY A 36 1.41 17.88 7.48
C GLY A 36 0.21 18.18 8.40
N THR A 37 -0.95 17.55 8.20
CA THR A 37 -2.10 17.68 9.10
C THR A 37 -2.07 16.59 10.17
N PRO A 38 -2.00 16.93 11.48
CA PRO A 38 -2.05 15.94 12.55
C PRO A 38 -3.41 15.24 12.60
N LEU A 39 -3.40 13.91 12.64
CA LEU A 39 -4.60 13.07 12.76
C LEU A 39 -4.68 12.34 14.10
N LEU A 40 -3.57 12.17 14.81
CA LEU A 40 -3.51 11.50 16.11
C LEU A 40 -3.67 12.54 17.23
N LEU A 41 -4.90 12.91 17.53
CA LEU A 41 -5.23 13.96 18.50
C LEU A 41 -5.75 13.41 19.83
N THR A 42 -6.18 12.13 19.84
CA THR A 42 -6.75 11.46 21.01
C THR A 42 -6.30 10.00 21.08
N GLU A 43 -6.38 9.37 22.26
CA GLU A 43 -6.16 7.93 22.43
C GLU A 43 -7.01 7.09 21.47
N ARG A 44 -8.23 7.55 21.19
CA ARG A 44 -9.13 6.87 20.24
C ARG A 44 -8.56 6.89 18.82
N ASP A 45 -8.02 8.02 18.38
CA ASP A 45 -7.43 8.14 17.04
C ASP A 45 -6.24 7.19 16.90
N ILE A 46 -5.38 7.12 17.92
CA ILE A 46 -4.24 6.19 17.97
C ILE A 46 -4.73 4.73 17.89
N ALA A 47 -5.75 4.37 18.66
CA ALA A 47 -6.31 3.02 18.64
C ALA A 47 -6.95 2.67 17.28
N GLU A 48 -7.61 3.61 16.61
CA GLU A 48 -8.19 3.43 15.29
C GLU A 48 -7.08 3.24 14.23
N PHE A 49 -6.00 4.02 14.27
CA PHE A 49 -4.83 3.83 13.41
C PHE A 49 -4.16 2.47 13.65
N GLN A 50 -3.98 2.08 14.92
CA GLN A 50 -3.41 0.78 15.29
C GLN A 50 -4.25 -0.38 14.72
N ASN A 51 -5.58 -0.30 14.86
CA ASN A 51 -6.48 -1.29 14.27
C ASN A 51 -6.37 -1.35 12.75
N GLY A 52 -6.25 -0.21 12.09
CA GLY A 52 -6.04 -0.11 10.64
C GLY A 52 -4.73 -0.76 10.18
N VAL A 53 -3.63 -0.50 10.89
CA VAL A 53 -2.31 -1.11 10.63
C VAL A 53 -2.37 -2.62 10.79
N ILE A 54 -2.95 -3.11 11.90
CA ILE A 54 -3.08 -4.56 12.17
C ILE A 54 -4.02 -5.23 11.17
N ALA A 55 -5.13 -4.59 10.80
CA ALA A 55 -6.05 -5.11 9.79
C ALA A 55 -5.38 -5.24 8.42
N SER A 56 -4.59 -4.24 8.02
CA SER A 56 -3.80 -4.27 6.79
C SER A 56 -2.79 -5.42 6.80
N TYR A 57 -2.03 -5.57 7.89
CA TYR A 57 -1.08 -6.67 8.06
C TYR A 57 -1.78 -8.04 7.96
N ARG A 58 -2.89 -8.22 8.67
CA ARG A 58 -3.66 -9.47 8.60
C ARG A 58 -4.17 -9.76 7.20
N GLY A 59 -4.67 -8.75 6.49
CA GLY A 59 -5.17 -8.89 5.12
C GLY A 59 -4.08 -9.39 4.16
N LEU A 60 -2.84 -8.96 4.36
CA LEU A 60 -1.70 -9.41 3.57
C LEU A 60 -1.32 -10.88 3.83
N HIS A 61 -1.37 -11.31 5.08
CA HIS A 61 -0.85 -12.62 5.49
C HIS A 61 -1.90 -13.74 5.51
N TYR A 62 -3.20 -13.42 5.59
CA TYR A 62 -4.28 -14.42 5.62
C TYR A 62 -5.02 -14.61 4.29
N GLY A 63 -4.73 -13.80 3.30
CA GLY A 63 -5.42 -13.84 2.00
C GLY A 63 -4.74 -14.74 0.98
N SER A 64 -4.88 -14.35 -0.26
CA SER A 64 -4.33 -15.04 -1.43
C SER A 64 -2.82 -15.28 -1.36
N TYR A 65 -2.09 -14.40 -0.66
CA TYR A 65 -0.65 -14.55 -0.44
C TYR A 65 -0.31 -15.86 0.28
N TYR A 66 -0.94 -16.11 1.43
CA TYR A 66 -0.70 -17.35 2.19
C TYR A 66 -1.02 -18.59 1.35
N GLN A 67 -2.18 -18.59 0.68
CA GLN A 67 -2.57 -19.70 -0.19
C GLN A 67 -1.56 -19.91 -1.33
N THR A 68 -1.07 -18.82 -1.93
CA THR A 68 -0.07 -18.91 -3.01
C THR A 68 1.21 -19.56 -2.52
N VAL A 69 1.74 -19.13 -1.37
CA VAL A 69 2.97 -19.69 -0.79
C VAL A 69 2.80 -21.17 -0.43
N GLU A 70 1.68 -21.55 0.20
CA GLU A 70 1.41 -22.94 0.58
C GLU A 70 1.24 -23.88 -0.65
N VAL A 71 0.70 -23.35 -1.75
CA VAL A 71 0.62 -24.09 -3.01
C VAL A 71 1.98 -24.20 -3.70
N MET A 72 2.82 -23.14 -3.65
CA MET A 72 4.18 -23.16 -4.22
C MET A 72 5.11 -24.12 -3.47
N THR A 73 4.92 -24.26 -2.17
CA THR A 73 5.71 -25.18 -1.31
C THR A 73 5.14 -26.60 -1.25
N GLU A 74 4.14 -26.91 -2.06
CA GLU A 74 3.45 -28.22 -2.10
C GLU A 74 2.75 -28.61 -0.79
N CYS A 75 2.57 -27.67 0.15
CA CYS A 75 1.77 -27.92 1.36
C CYS A 75 0.28 -28.06 1.02
N PHE A 76 -0.19 -27.35 -0.01
CA PHE A 76 -1.52 -27.46 -0.58
C PHE A 76 -1.45 -27.89 -2.05
N ASN A 77 -2.45 -28.66 -2.47
CA ASN A 77 -2.58 -29.10 -3.87
C ASN A 77 -3.72 -28.38 -4.57
N ALA A 78 -3.46 -27.89 -5.79
CA ALA A 78 -4.49 -27.36 -6.67
C ALA A 78 -5.17 -28.52 -7.41
N THR A 79 -6.50 -28.67 -7.25
CA THR A 79 -7.27 -29.74 -7.89
C THR A 79 -8.21 -29.20 -8.98
N ILE A 80 -8.38 -29.99 -10.06
CA ILE A 80 -9.28 -29.65 -11.17
C ILE A 80 -10.74 -29.60 -10.69
N ASP A 81 -11.12 -30.44 -9.73
CA ASP A 81 -12.50 -30.56 -9.21
C ASP A 81 -12.98 -29.27 -8.53
N PHE A 82 -12.06 -28.44 -8.06
CA PHE A 82 -12.34 -27.12 -7.47
C PHE A 82 -11.98 -25.96 -8.40
N GLY A 83 -12.09 -26.14 -9.71
CA GLY A 83 -11.84 -25.10 -10.71
C GLY A 83 -10.37 -24.82 -10.99
N ASN A 84 -9.47 -25.70 -10.53
CA ASN A 84 -8.01 -25.58 -10.72
C ASN A 84 -7.44 -24.20 -10.28
N ASN A 85 -8.04 -23.59 -9.26
CA ASN A 85 -7.49 -22.38 -8.66
C ASN A 85 -6.05 -22.61 -8.23
N TYR A 86 -5.16 -21.65 -8.53
CA TYR A 86 -3.71 -21.78 -8.31
C TYR A 86 -3.00 -22.91 -9.08
N GLY A 87 -3.66 -23.59 -10.02
CA GLY A 87 -3.07 -24.72 -10.72
C GLY A 87 -1.80 -24.40 -11.49
N PHE A 88 -1.67 -23.21 -12.04
CA PHE A 88 -0.45 -22.75 -12.71
C PHE A 88 0.64 -22.32 -11.72
N VAL A 89 0.26 -21.77 -10.55
CA VAL A 89 1.18 -21.48 -9.45
C VAL A 89 1.77 -22.78 -8.92
N HIS A 90 0.94 -23.80 -8.68
CA HIS A 90 1.38 -25.12 -8.23
C HIS A 90 2.39 -25.78 -9.16
N LYS A 91 2.21 -25.60 -10.47
CA LYS A 91 3.13 -26.18 -11.46
C LYS A 91 4.43 -25.41 -11.64
N LEU A 92 4.52 -24.19 -11.14
CA LEU A 92 5.68 -23.29 -11.34
C LEU A 92 6.19 -23.27 -12.79
N GLY A 93 5.28 -23.44 -13.74
CA GLY A 93 5.61 -23.60 -15.15
C GLY A 93 5.72 -22.27 -15.89
N SER A 94 5.95 -22.39 -17.22
CA SER A 94 6.07 -21.22 -18.13
C SER A 94 4.84 -20.32 -18.21
N GLY A 95 3.71 -20.74 -17.62
CA GLY A 95 2.50 -19.92 -17.46
C GLY A 95 2.51 -19.03 -16.25
N PHE A 96 3.48 -19.15 -15.34
CA PHE A 96 3.60 -18.27 -14.18
C PHE A 96 4.43 -17.04 -14.55
N LEU A 97 3.76 -15.94 -14.84
CA LEU A 97 4.35 -14.72 -15.37
C LEU A 97 4.38 -13.60 -14.32
N ALA A 98 5.29 -12.66 -14.50
CA ALA A 98 5.34 -11.44 -13.68
C ALA A 98 4.05 -10.60 -13.75
N SER A 99 3.26 -10.77 -14.81
CA SER A 99 1.97 -10.10 -15.02
C SER A 99 0.76 -10.84 -14.42
N ASP A 100 0.97 -12.02 -13.81
CA ASP A 100 -0.12 -12.75 -13.18
C ASP A 100 -0.70 -11.99 -11.99
N ASP A 101 -2.01 -12.12 -11.80
CA ASP A 101 -2.74 -11.45 -10.72
C ASP A 101 -2.17 -11.76 -9.33
N TYR A 102 -1.65 -12.97 -9.13
CA TYR A 102 -1.02 -13.36 -7.86
C TYR A 102 0.31 -12.62 -7.63
N THR A 103 1.16 -12.56 -8.65
CA THR A 103 2.46 -11.87 -8.60
C THR A 103 2.27 -10.37 -8.45
N THR A 104 1.42 -9.78 -9.31
CA THR A 104 1.09 -8.35 -9.26
C THR A 104 0.36 -7.99 -7.97
N GLY A 105 -0.51 -8.87 -7.47
CA GLY A 105 -1.23 -8.69 -6.22
C GLY A 105 -0.30 -8.63 -5.01
N ILE A 106 0.70 -9.51 -4.90
CA ILE A 106 1.71 -9.45 -3.84
C ILE A 106 2.41 -8.09 -3.87
N TRP A 107 2.90 -7.67 -5.03
CA TRP A 107 3.59 -6.40 -5.20
C TRP A 107 2.71 -5.20 -4.80
N GLN A 108 1.53 -5.09 -5.41
CA GLN A 108 0.64 -3.95 -5.21
C GLN A 108 0.11 -3.85 -3.78
N ASN A 109 -0.28 -4.98 -3.19
CA ASN A 109 -0.86 -4.99 -1.85
C ASN A 109 0.18 -4.63 -0.78
N HIS A 110 1.41 -5.17 -0.88
CA HIS A 110 2.47 -4.82 0.06
C HIS A 110 2.91 -3.37 -0.07
N TYR A 111 3.07 -2.82 -1.29
CA TYR A 111 3.38 -1.39 -1.45
C TYR A 111 2.22 -0.49 -1.05
N GLY A 112 0.97 -0.91 -1.27
CA GLY A 112 -0.21 -0.22 -0.74
C GLY A 112 -0.22 -0.14 0.78
N ALA A 113 0.15 -1.23 1.45
CA ALA A 113 0.29 -1.26 2.90
C ALA A 113 1.48 -0.41 3.39
N ILE A 114 2.66 -0.51 2.75
CA ILE A 114 3.84 0.31 3.06
C ILE A 114 3.51 1.81 3.00
N LYS A 115 2.74 2.23 1.98
CA LYS A 115 2.23 3.60 1.91
C LYS A 115 1.48 4.00 3.19
N ASN A 116 0.54 3.17 3.62
CA ASN A 116 -0.27 3.44 4.82
C ASN A 116 0.59 3.39 6.10
N TYR A 117 1.57 2.50 6.17
CA TYR A 117 2.51 2.43 7.30
C TYR A 117 3.39 3.69 7.38
N ASN A 118 3.85 4.21 6.24
CA ASN A 118 4.62 5.45 6.22
C ASN A 118 3.79 6.65 6.69
N ILE A 119 2.50 6.73 6.30
CA ILE A 119 1.59 7.76 6.81
C ILE A 119 1.42 7.61 8.33
N ALA A 120 1.19 6.40 8.83
CA ALA A 120 1.05 6.17 10.26
C ALA A 120 2.31 6.56 11.06
N LEU A 121 3.50 6.25 10.52
CA LEU A 121 4.78 6.65 11.13
C LEU A 121 4.96 8.16 11.14
N GLU A 122 4.63 8.84 10.05
CA GLU A 122 4.67 10.29 9.97
C GLU A 122 3.72 10.92 11.00
N GLN A 123 2.52 10.38 11.15
CA GLN A 123 1.56 10.85 12.14
C GLN A 123 2.06 10.67 13.59
N CYS A 124 2.75 9.56 13.86
CA CYS A 124 3.38 9.36 15.18
C CYS A 124 4.41 10.44 15.52
N GLU A 125 5.18 10.93 14.53
CA GLU A 125 6.18 11.98 14.76
C GLU A 125 5.55 13.36 15.02
N MET A 126 4.27 13.55 14.70
CA MET A 126 3.56 14.82 14.92
C MET A 126 2.92 14.90 16.31
N VAL A 127 2.85 13.81 17.07
CA VAL A 127 2.27 13.79 18.42
C VAL A 127 3.25 14.47 19.39
N THR A 128 2.77 15.53 20.05
CA THR A 128 3.53 16.29 21.05
C THR A 128 2.94 16.23 22.45
N ASP A 129 1.75 15.66 22.60
CA ASP A 129 1.09 15.48 23.88
C ASP A 129 1.74 14.32 24.66
N GLU A 130 2.33 14.64 25.81
CA GLU A 130 3.05 13.66 26.65
C GLU A 130 2.15 12.53 27.15
N GLU A 131 0.83 12.76 27.32
CA GLU A 131 -0.10 11.73 27.75
C GLU A 131 -0.36 10.68 26.66
N LEU A 132 -0.23 11.07 25.39
CA LEU A 132 -0.43 10.18 24.24
C LEU A 132 0.84 9.44 23.80
N LEU A 133 2.03 9.83 24.26
CA LEU A 133 3.30 9.24 23.82
C LEU A 133 3.40 7.72 24.02
N PRO A 134 2.97 7.13 25.16
CA PRO A 134 3.08 5.68 25.34
C PRO A 134 2.31 4.87 24.30
N ASP A 135 1.10 5.29 23.95
CA ASP A 135 0.26 4.63 22.95
C ASP A 135 0.78 4.89 21.53
N THR A 136 1.32 6.09 21.31
CA THR A 136 1.99 6.46 20.05
C THR A 136 3.25 5.62 19.81
N ASP A 137 4.07 5.42 20.82
CA ASP A 137 5.28 4.57 20.74
C ASP A 137 4.91 3.10 20.43
N LEU A 138 3.82 2.61 21.03
CA LEU A 138 3.30 1.28 20.72
C LEU A 138 2.84 1.18 19.26
N LEU A 139 2.06 2.15 18.79
CA LEU A 139 1.62 2.23 17.39
C LEU A 139 2.82 2.28 16.44
N LYS A 140 3.83 3.11 16.77
CA LYS A 140 5.07 3.22 15.99
C LYS A 140 5.81 1.88 15.89
N GLY A 141 5.97 1.16 17.01
CA GLY A 141 6.62 -0.14 17.05
C GLY A 141 5.88 -1.20 16.21
N ILE A 142 4.55 -1.28 16.35
CA ILE A 142 3.70 -2.17 15.55
C ILE A 142 3.83 -1.84 14.05
N THR A 143 3.80 -0.56 13.71
CA THR A 143 3.85 -0.10 12.31
C THR A 143 5.21 -0.40 11.67
N LEU A 144 6.31 -0.20 12.41
CA LEU A 144 7.66 -0.56 11.95
C LEU A 144 7.78 -2.06 11.68
N PHE A 145 7.27 -2.90 12.59
CA PHE A 145 7.23 -4.36 12.39
C PHE A 145 6.43 -4.74 11.13
N CYS A 146 5.25 -4.16 10.93
CA CYS A 146 4.41 -4.46 9.77
C CYS A 146 5.09 -4.02 8.46
N ARG A 147 5.76 -2.87 8.46
CA ARG A 147 6.53 -2.38 7.31
C ARG A 147 7.74 -3.28 7.01
N ALA A 148 8.50 -3.67 8.01
CA ALA A 148 9.62 -4.59 7.87
C ALA A 148 9.18 -5.95 7.31
N SER A 149 8.07 -6.51 7.83
CA SER A 149 7.47 -7.75 7.33
C SER A 149 7.06 -7.64 5.85
N SER A 150 6.52 -6.50 5.43
CA SER A 150 6.17 -6.26 4.03
C SER A 150 7.41 -6.21 3.14
N TYR A 151 8.47 -5.54 3.56
CA TYR A 151 9.74 -5.54 2.82
C TYR A 151 10.39 -6.91 2.76
N LEU A 152 10.36 -7.68 3.83
CA LEU A 152 10.86 -9.05 3.84
C LEU A 152 10.12 -9.92 2.83
N THR A 153 8.79 -9.80 2.78
CA THR A 153 7.96 -10.52 1.80
C THR A 153 8.32 -10.12 0.37
N LEU A 154 8.42 -8.82 0.10
CA LEU A 154 8.78 -8.31 -1.22
C LEU A 154 10.20 -8.76 -1.63
N ALA A 155 11.18 -8.67 -0.74
CA ALA A 155 12.55 -9.11 -1.01
C ALA A 155 12.60 -10.61 -1.34
N ARG A 156 11.90 -11.44 -0.58
CA ARG A 156 11.86 -12.90 -0.80
C ARG A 156 11.19 -13.33 -2.09
N HIS A 157 10.26 -12.50 -2.63
CA HIS A 157 9.53 -12.82 -3.86
C HIS A 157 10.15 -12.22 -5.11
N PHE A 158 10.83 -11.09 -4.99
CA PHE A 158 11.23 -10.28 -6.14
C PHE A 158 12.74 -10.01 -6.21
N SER A 159 13.53 -10.66 -5.36
CA SER A 159 15.00 -10.56 -5.35
C SER A 159 15.64 -11.94 -5.36
N ALA A 160 16.94 -11.98 -5.57
CA ALA A 160 17.74 -13.18 -5.34
C ALA A 160 17.80 -13.53 -3.84
N ASP A 161 18.22 -14.75 -3.53
CA ASP A 161 18.50 -15.14 -2.16
C ASP A 161 19.63 -14.27 -1.58
N TYR A 162 19.53 -13.98 -0.27
CA TYR A 162 20.52 -13.15 0.39
C TYR A 162 21.86 -13.86 0.48
N ASP A 163 22.87 -13.32 -0.21
CA ASP A 163 24.28 -13.72 -0.09
C ASP A 163 25.10 -12.52 0.38
N PRO A 164 25.76 -12.56 1.56
CA PRO A 164 26.60 -11.45 2.03
C PRO A 164 27.69 -11.03 1.05
N ALA A 165 28.14 -11.93 0.15
CA ALA A 165 29.18 -11.63 -0.81
C ALA A 165 28.69 -10.74 -1.96
N THR A 166 27.41 -10.80 -2.30
CA THR A 166 26.81 -10.10 -3.45
C THR A 166 25.73 -9.09 -3.09
N ALA A 167 25.17 -9.17 -1.88
CA ALA A 167 24.02 -8.36 -1.44
C ALA A 167 24.21 -6.85 -1.61
N ALA A 168 25.44 -6.34 -1.50
CA ALA A 168 25.75 -4.91 -1.67
C ALA A 168 25.64 -4.42 -3.12
N THR A 169 25.61 -5.33 -4.09
CA THR A 169 25.56 -5.01 -5.52
C THR A 169 24.32 -5.54 -6.23
N GLU A 170 23.69 -6.58 -5.68
CA GLU A 170 22.46 -7.12 -6.22
C GLU A 170 21.26 -6.24 -5.94
N LEU A 171 20.44 -6.00 -6.97
CA LEU A 171 19.25 -5.17 -6.85
C LEU A 171 18.08 -5.97 -6.29
N SER A 172 17.46 -5.42 -5.25
CA SER A 172 16.24 -5.92 -4.62
C SER A 172 15.03 -5.09 -5.06
N VAL A 173 14.22 -4.65 -4.15
CA VAL A 173 12.99 -3.88 -4.36
C VAL A 173 13.19 -2.41 -4.02
N PRO A 174 12.37 -1.49 -4.55
CA PRO A 174 12.42 -0.08 -4.14
C PRO A 174 12.14 0.10 -2.65
N LEU A 175 12.98 0.88 -1.96
CA LEU A 175 12.72 1.33 -0.59
C LEU A 175 11.94 2.66 -0.61
N ILE A 176 10.73 2.64 -0.06
CA ILE A 176 9.85 3.80 0.07
C ILE A 176 9.58 4.00 1.55
N LEU A 177 10.30 4.93 2.17
CA LEU A 177 10.25 5.16 3.62
C LEU A 177 9.41 6.38 4.02
N VAL A 178 9.01 7.18 3.03
CA VAL A 178 8.19 8.37 3.19
C VAL A 178 7.06 8.32 2.16
N TYR A 179 5.89 8.84 2.51
CA TYR A 179 4.79 8.98 1.58
C TYR A 179 5.04 10.18 0.65
N ASP A 180 5.29 9.90 -0.63
CA ASP A 180 5.40 10.90 -1.69
C ASP A 180 4.84 10.31 -2.99
N GLN A 181 3.74 10.88 -3.47
CA GLN A 181 3.06 10.42 -4.69
C GLN A 181 3.85 10.71 -5.98
N LEU A 182 4.75 11.67 -5.94
CA LEU A 182 5.52 12.09 -7.12
C LEU A 182 6.87 11.37 -7.20
N HIS A 183 7.29 10.75 -6.11
CA HIS A 183 8.56 10.02 -6.05
C HIS A 183 8.51 8.77 -6.93
N LYS A 184 9.55 8.59 -7.75
CA LYS A 184 9.74 7.39 -8.58
C LYS A 184 10.99 6.67 -8.13
N PRO A 185 10.90 5.83 -7.08
CA PRO A 185 12.06 5.20 -6.49
C PRO A 185 12.69 4.19 -7.46
N VAL A 186 14.00 4.11 -7.41
CA VAL A 186 14.77 3.04 -8.05
C VAL A 186 14.85 1.83 -7.12
N ARG A 187 15.21 0.67 -7.66
CA ARG A 187 15.48 -0.51 -6.83
C ARG A 187 16.69 -0.25 -5.93
N ALA A 188 16.53 -0.57 -4.66
CA ALA A 188 17.63 -0.58 -3.69
C ALA A 188 18.45 -1.86 -3.83
N THR A 189 19.63 -1.90 -3.25
CA THR A 189 20.41 -3.14 -3.13
C THR A 189 19.77 -4.08 -2.13
N LEU A 190 20.07 -5.36 -2.25
CA LEU A 190 19.58 -6.38 -1.33
C LEU A 190 20.06 -6.11 0.10
N GLN A 191 21.31 -5.63 0.26
CA GLN A 191 21.86 -5.22 1.56
C GLN A 191 21.05 -4.08 2.17
N GLU A 192 20.76 -3.01 1.42
CA GLU A 192 19.98 -1.86 1.92
C GLU A 192 18.57 -2.26 2.37
N VAL A 193 17.93 -3.18 1.64
CA VAL A 193 16.60 -3.67 2.01
C VAL A 193 16.66 -4.47 3.30
N TYR A 194 17.63 -5.38 3.46
CA TYR A 194 17.76 -6.18 4.69
C TYR A 194 18.20 -5.33 5.89
N ASP A 195 19.07 -4.34 5.70
CA ASP A 195 19.45 -3.39 6.73
C ASP A 195 18.21 -2.64 7.23
N GLN A 196 17.35 -2.18 6.32
CA GLN A 196 16.10 -1.50 6.66
C GLN A 196 15.09 -2.41 7.38
N ILE A 197 15.07 -3.71 7.12
CA ILE A 197 14.20 -4.69 7.80
C ILE A 197 14.63 -4.89 9.26
N ILE A 198 15.93 -4.82 9.54
CA ILE A 198 16.51 -5.12 10.86
C ILE A 198 16.52 -3.89 11.78
N THR A 199 16.52 -2.67 11.20
CA THR A 199 16.56 -1.40 11.94
C THR A 199 15.19 -0.99 12.45
#